data_db179965ebf1ab91cc9274b9abe46f70
#
_entry.id   db179965ebf1ab91cc9274b9abe46f70
#
_cell.length_a   1.000
_cell.length_b   1.000
_cell.length_c   1.000
_cell.angle_alpha   90.00
_cell.angle_beta   90.00
_cell.angle_gamma   90.00
#
_symmetry.space_group_name_H-M   'P 1'
#
loop_
_entity.id
_entity.type
_entity.pdbx_description
1 polymer ?
#
loop_
_entity_poly.entity_id
_entity_poly.type
_entity_poly.pdbx_seq_one_letter_code
_entity_poly.pdbx_strand_id
1 'polypeptide(L)'
;MLHISKLIPQGAGLAAALLKRASTVELDWDVRQKSRFEATDSAGRPLAIFLPRGTVARGGDVLVAHDGSLIKVWAAAQTVLKITPGPEHGTPFDLIRAAYHLGNRHVPIELKPDHLKIEPDHVLADMLRAMHLAVTEVTEPFEPENGAYATGGHFGDHHHGHEHDHDHSHDHVHTADPLANPEAPAPHVHGPDCGHHH
;
A
#
# COMPACT_ATOMS: atom_id res chain seq x y z
N MET A 1 -17.02 -9.68 -26.15
CA MET A 1 -16.26 -9.37 -24.92
C MET A 1 -14.90 -8.81 -25.32
N LEU A 2 -14.54 -7.62 -24.85
CA LEU A 2 -13.23 -7.01 -25.13
C LEU A 2 -12.21 -7.52 -24.12
N HIS A 3 -11.10 -8.05 -24.60
CA HIS A 3 -10.00 -8.50 -23.75
C HIS A 3 -9.00 -7.36 -23.52
N ILE A 4 -8.65 -7.10 -22.28
CA ILE A 4 -7.81 -6.00 -21.83
C ILE A 4 -6.66 -6.58 -21.00
N SER A 5 -5.42 -6.28 -21.41
CA SER A 5 -4.21 -6.72 -20.69
C SER A 5 -3.24 -5.57 -20.39
N LYS A 6 -3.57 -4.36 -20.85
CA LYS A 6 -2.72 -3.17 -20.72
C LYS A 6 -3.49 -2.02 -20.10
N LEU A 7 -2.81 -1.31 -19.19
CA LEU A 7 -3.26 -0.07 -18.57
C LEU A 7 -2.21 1.01 -18.82
N ILE A 8 -2.66 2.20 -19.17
CA ILE A 8 -1.83 3.40 -19.34
C ILE A 8 -2.19 4.37 -18.20
N PRO A 9 -1.29 4.58 -17.23
CA PRO A 9 -1.55 5.49 -16.14
C PRO A 9 -1.91 6.90 -16.64
N GLN A 10 -3.02 7.45 -16.18
CA GLN A 10 -3.56 8.76 -16.52
C GLN A 10 -3.62 9.04 -18.04
N GLY A 11 -3.66 7.97 -18.86
CA GLY A 11 -3.62 8.11 -20.31
C GLY A 11 -2.34 8.75 -20.85
N ALA A 12 -1.22 8.62 -20.13
CA ALA A 12 0.05 9.24 -20.47
C ALA A 12 0.48 8.91 -21.91
N GLY A 13 0.85 9.94 -22.69
CA GLY A 13 1.26 9.80 -24.07
C GLY A 13 0.12 9.63 -25.09
N LEU A 14 -1.13 9.57 -24.66
CA LEU A 14 -2.27 9.54 -25.58
C LEU A 14 -2.73 10.94 -25.95
N ALA A 15 -3.06 11.13 -27.24
CA ALA A 15 -3.61 12.39 -27.70
C ALA A 15 -4.97 12.68 -27.05
N ALA A 16 -5.22 13.93 -26.65
CA ALA A 16 -6.48 14.35 -26.02
C ALA A 16 -7.72 14.01 -26.85
N ALA A 17 -7.62 14.01 -28.18
CA ALA A 17 -8.71 13.63 -29.09
C ALA A 17 -9.09 12.14 -28.94
N LEU A 18 -8.11 11.26 -28.67
CA LEU A 18 -8.37 9.84 -28.41
C LEU A 18 -9.06 9.64 -27.06
N LEU A 19 -8.60 10.35 -26.02
CA LEU A 19 -9.20 10.30 -24.69
C LEU A 19 -10.64 10.80 -24.66
N LYS A 20 -10.99 11.78 -25.49
CA LYS A 20 -12.36 12.29 -25.63
C LYS A 20 -13.31 11.30 -26.30
N ARG A 21 -12.78 10.39 -27.12
CA ARG A 21 -13.56 9.37 -27.85
C ARG A 21 -13.60 8.03 -27.11
N ALA A 22 -12.75 7.86 -26.12
CA ALA A 22 -12.71 6.65 -25.32
C ALA A 22 -14.05 6.43 -24.61
N SER A 23 -14.55 5.20 -24.59
CA SER A 23 -15.63 4.83 -23.66
C SER A 23 -15.12 4.92 -22.24
N THR A 24 -16.01 4.85 -21.26
CA THR A 24 -15.68 4.89 -19.85
C THR A 24 -16.13 3.61 -19.16
N VAL A 25 -15.44 3.23 -18.08
CA VAL A 25 -15.89 2.20 -17.16
C VAL A 25 -15.82 2.77 -15.74
N GLU A 26 -16.91 2.64 -15.01
CA GLU A 26 -17.03 3.12 -13.65
C GLU A 26 -16.84 1.94 -12.70
N LEU A 27 -15.85 2.02 -11.81
CA LEU A 27 -15.41 0.92 -10.95
C LEU A 27 -15.22 1.42 -9.53
N ASP A 28 -15.75 0.69 -8.54
CA ASP A 28 -15.47 0.91 -7.12
C ASP A 28 -14.04 0.52 -6.75
N TRP A 29 -13.66 0.83 -5.51
CA TRP A 29 -12.31 0.54 -5.03
C TRP A 29 -12.00 -0.95 -5.00
N ASP A 30 -12.95 -1.77 -4.55
CA ASP A 30 -12.79 -3.22 -4.45
C ASP A 30 -12.47 -3.88 -5.80
N VAL A 31 -13.11 -3.42 -6.86
CA VAL A 31 -12.86 -3.92 -8.21
C VAL A 31 -11.53 -3.41 -8.74
N ARG A 32 -11.21 -2.13 -8.51
CA ARG A 32 -10.00 -1.49 -9.04
C ARG A 32 -8.69 -2.06 -8.49
N GLN A 33 -8.71 -2.68 -7.30
CA GLN A 33 -7.55 -3.39 -6.72
C GLN A 33 -7.31 -4.77 -7.36
N LYS A 34 -8.30 -5.33 -8.06
CA LYS A 34 -8.18 -6.67 -8.64
C LYS A 34 -7.39 -6.62 -9.94
N SER A 35 -6.50 -7.57 -10.12
CA SER A 35 -5.78 -7.75 -11.39
C SER A 35 -6.62 -8.49 -12.45
N ARG A 36 -7.72 -9.13 -12.05
CA ARG A 36 -8.63 -9.86 -12.96
C ARG A 36 -10.06 -9.61 -12.55
N PHE A 37 -10.85 -9.08 -13.47
CA PHE A 37 -12.27 -8.83 -13.24
C PHE A 37 -13.00 -8.62 -14.56
N GLU A 38 -14.32 -8.66 -14.50
CA GLU A 38 -15.22 -8.33 -15.60
C GLU A 38 -15.96 -7.02 -15.30
N ALA A 39 -16.29 -6.28 -16.35
CA ALA A 39 -17.05 -5.04 -16.25
C ALA A 39 -17.81 -4.79 -17.56
N THR A 40 -18.61 -3.73 -17.58
CA THR A 40 -19.27 -3.26 -18.80
C THR A 40 -18.93 -1.78 -18.97
N ASP A 41 -18.53 -1.39 -20.19
CA ASP A 41 -18.23 0.01 -20.47
C ASP A 41 -19.49 0.84 -20.76
N SER A 42 -19.32 2.16 -20.89
CA SER A 42 -20.41 3.10 -21.18
C SER A 42 -21.09 2.89 -22.53
N ALA A 43 -20.51 2.09 -23.43
CA ALA A 43 -21.09 1.69 -24.69
C ALA A 43 -21.84 0.33 -24.60
N GLY A 44 -21.97 -0.24 -23.41
CA GLY A 44 -22.62 -1.52 -23.17
C GLY A 44 -21.79 -2.74 -23.58
N ARG A 45 -20.47 -2.58 -23.81
CA ARG A 45 -19.62 -3.66 -24.24
C ARG A 45 -19.06 -4.41 -23.02
N PRO A 46 -19.14 -5.75 -22.98
CA PRO A 46 -18.55 -6.53 -21.91
C PRO A 46 -17.02 -6.54 -22.02
N LEU A 47 -16.37 -6.28 -20.90
CA LEU A 47 -14.92 -6.21 -20.74
C LEU A 47 -14.42 -7.39 -19.90
N ALA A 48 -13.36 -8.05 -20.33
CA ALA A 48 -12.60 -9.01 -19.54
C ALA A 48 -11.19 -8.43 -19.30
N ILE A 49 -10.90 -8.06 -18.07
CA ILE A 49 -9.68 -7.36 -17.67
C ILE A 49 -8.70 -8.34 -17.02
N PHE A 50 -7.44 -8.36 -17.50
CA PHE A 50 -6.34 -9.19 -17.04
C PHE A 50 -5.08 -8.34 -16.92
N LEU A 51 -4.93 -7.62 -15.83
CA LEU A 51 -3.76 -6.78 -15.55
C LEU A 51 -2.67 -7.58 -14.83
N PRO A 52 -1.40 -7.14 -14.87
CA PRO A 52 -0.34 -7.70 -14.04
C PRO A 52 -0.71 -7.68 -12.55
N ARG A 53 -0.24 -8.67 -11.79
CA ARG A 53 -0.49 -8.71 -10.34
C ARG A 53 0.07 -7.47 -9.65
N GLY A 54 -0.69 -6.93 -8.72
CA GLY A 54 -0.35 -5.72 -7.99
C GLY A 54 -0.66 -4.41 -8.74
N THR A 55 -1.19 -4.50 -9.98
CA THR A 55 -1.69 -3.32 -10.67
C THR A 55 -3.03 -2.90 -10.05
N VAL A 56 -3.11 -1.64 -9.66
CA VAL A 56 -4.34 -0.98 -9.21
C VAL A 56 -4.78 -0.01 -10.29
N ALA A 57 -6.01 -0.13 -10.76
CA ALA A 57 -6.59 0.83 -11.70
C ALA A 57 -7.05 2.09 -10.96
N ARG A 58 -6.58 3.25 -11.39
CA ARG A 58 -6.92 4.55 -10.82
C ARG A 58 -7.91 5.31 -11.68
N GLY A 59 -8.66 6.21 -11.09
CA GLY A 59 -9.48 7.15 -11.85
C GLY A 59 -8.60 7.97 -12.80
N GLY A 60 -8.98 8.01 -14.09
CA GLY A 60 -8.19 8.66 -15.13
C GLY A 60 -7.26 7.74 -15.92
N ASP A 61 -6.98 6.53 -15.43
CA ASP A 61 -6.23 5.53 -16.20
C ASP A 61 -6.99 5.12 -17.45
N VAL A 62 -6.25 4.61 -18.44
CA VAL A 62 -6.84 4.13 -19.70
C VAL A 62 -6.49 2.66 -19.91
N LEU A 63 -7.52 1.85 -19.97
CA LEU A 63 -7.44 0.46 -20.35
C LEU A 63 -7.36 0.35 -21.88
N VAL A 64 -6.48 -0.53 -22.38
CA VAL A 64 -6.30 -0.75 -23.81
C VAL A 64 -6.74 -2.17 -24.15
N ALA A 65 -7.77 -2.29 -24.96
CA ALA A 65 -8.24 -3.57 -25.45
C ALA A 65 -7.38 -4.10 -26.61
N HIS A 66 -7.44 -5.40 -26.85
CA HIS A 66 -6.65 -6.05 -27.90
C HIS A 66 -7.02 -5.55 -29.32
N ASP A 67 -8.25 -5.04 -29.50
CA ASP A 67 -8.69 -4.44 -30.77
C ASP A 67 -8.26 -2.97 -30.94
N GLY A 68 -7.51 -2.43 -29.98
CA GLY A 68 -7.07 -1.04 -29.94
C GLY A 68 -8.08 -0.06 -29.32
N SER A 69 -9.26 -0.53 -28.88
CA SER A 69 -10.22 0.31 -28.17
C SER A 69 -9.64 0.83 -26.87
N LEU A 70 -9.92 2.11 -26.57
CA LEU A 70 -9.53 2.77 -25.34
C LEU A 70 -10.73 2.90 -24.41
N ILE A 71 -10.56 2.57 -23.14
CA ILE A 71 -11.60 2.66 -22.11
C ILE A 71 -11.01 3.42 -20.93
N LYS A 72 -11.56 4.59 -20.60
CA LYS A 72 -11.12 5.41 -19.48
C LYS A 72 -11.76 4.91 -18.18
N VAL A 73 -10.95 4.71 -17.15
CA VAL A 73 -11.41 4.31 -15.82
C VAL A 73 -11.93 5.53 -15.07
N TRP A 74 -13.10 5.38 -14.46
CA TRP A 74 -13.64 6.33 -13.48
C TRP A 74 -13.77 5.63 -12.14
N ALA A 75 -13.35 6.32 -11.09
CA ALA A 75 -13.59 5.85 -9.73
C ALA A 75 -15.06 6.07 -9.39
N ALA A 76 -15.79 4.99 -9.19
CA ALA A 76 -17.19 5.04 -8.77
C ALA A 76 -17.30 5.72 -7.39
N ALA A 77 -18.37 6.48 -7.21
CA ALA A 77 -18.73 6.96 -5.90
C ALA A 77 -19.18 5.77 -5.02
N GLN A 78 -18.64 5.69 -3.82
CA GLN A 78 -18.96 4.66 -2.83
C GLN A 78 -19.09 5.30 -1.44
N THR A 79 -19.74 4.60 -0.53
CA THR A 79 -19.82 5.06 0.86
C THR A 79 -18.44 5.05 1.48
N VAL A 80 -18.02 6.19 2.05
CA VAL A 80 -16.75 6.37 2.75
C VAL A 80 -16.96 7.24 4.00
N LEU A 81 -16.05 7.11 4.95
CA LEU A 81 -15.95 8.04 6.09
C LEU A 81 -15.00 9.17 5.70
N LYS A 82 -15.51 10.40 5.65
CA LYS A 82 -14.73 11.61 5.47
C LYS A 82 -14.38 12.19 6.83
N ILE A 83 -13.09 12.38 7.06
CA ILE A 83 -12.51 12.79 8.34
C ILE A 83 -11.93 14.19 8.17
N THR A 84 -12.38 15.13 8.98
CA THR A 84 -11.89 16.51 8.99
C THR A 84 -11.51 16.92 10.41
N PRO A 85 -10.71 17.99 10.61
CA PRO A 85 -10.54 18.56 11.93
C PRO A 85 -11.89 18.89 12.58
N GLY A 86 -12.04 18.57 13.85
CA GLY A 86 -13.26 18.88 14.60
C GLY A 86 -13.45 20.40 14.71
N PRO A 87 -14.70 20.91 14.71
CA PRO A 87 -14.97 22.34 14.61
C PRO A 87 -14.55 23.15 15.85
N GLU A 88 -14.49 22.53 17.03
CA GLU A 88 -14.18 23.24 18.28
C GLU A 88 -12.70 23.16 18.68
N HIS A 89 -12.09 21.98 18.51
CA HIS A 89 -10.74 21.71 19.04
C HIS A 89 -9.83 21.03 18.00
N GLY A 90 -10.34 20.70 16.82
CA GLY A 90 -9.58 20.02 15.80
C GLY A 90 -8.57 20.94 15.10
N THR A 91 -7.38 20.42 14.85
CA THR A 91 -6.31 21.11 14.13
C THR A 91 -5.89 20.28 12.90
N PRO A 92 -5.25 20.90 11.89
CA PRO A 92 -4.68 20.14 10.78
C PRO A 92 -3.68 19.07 11.23
N PHE A 93 -3.02 19.25 12.36
CA PHE A 93 -2.09 18.27 12.91
C PHE A 93 -2.79 16.98 13.37
N ASP A 94 -4.05 17.06 13.77
CA ASP A 94 -4.83 15.89 14.18
C ASP A 94 -5.11 14.96 12.99
N LEU A 95 -5.20 15.50 11.75
CA LEU A 95 -5.25 14.68 10.53
C LEU A 95 -3.95 13.89 10.32
N ILE A 96 -2.80 14.50 10.59
CA ILE A 96 -1.49 13.83 10.49
C ILE A 96 -1.41 12.70 11.51
N ARG A 97 -1.83 12.95 12.75
CA ARG A 97 -1.89 11.92 13.80
C ARG A 97 -2.86 10.79 13.43
N ALA A 98 -4.02 11.13 12.87
CA ALA A 98 -4.98 10.14 12.40
C ALA A 98 -4.38 9.28 11.29
N ALA A 99 -3.74 9.88 10.28
CA ALA A 99 -3.08 9.16 9.20
C ALA A 99 -2.01 8.19 9.74
N TYR A 100 -1.21 8.61 10.73
CA TYR A 100 -0.23 7.76 11.40
C TYR A 100 -0.88 6.54 12.07
N HIS A 101 -1.95 6.75 12.84
CA HIS A 101 -2.62 5.66 13.55
C HIS A 101 -3.38 4.70 12.62
N LEU A 102 -3.99 5.22 11.55
CA LEU A 102 -4.66 4.43 10.52
C LEU A 102 -3.64 3.63 9.70
N GLY A 103 -2.53 4.26 9.30
CA GLY A 103 -1.45 3.61 8.56
C GLY A 103 -0.81 2.45 9.35
N ASN A 104 -0.60 2.60 10.66
CA ASN A 104 -0.12 1.53 11.54
C ASN A 104 -1.09 0.33 11.60
N ARG A 105 -2.34 0.50 11.22
CA ARG A 105 -3.36 -0.54 11.12
C ARG A 105 -3.54 -1.06 9.70
N HIS A 106 -2.71 -0.61 8.77
CA HIS A 106 -2.77 -0.95 7.35
C HIS A 106 -4.13 -0.61 6.68
N VAL A 107 -4.80 0.41 7.20
CA VAL A 107 -6.06 0.90 6.62
C VAL A 107 -5.77 1.63 5.33
N PRO A 108 -6.46 1.32 4.20
CA PRO A 108 -6.39 2.15 3.01
C PRO A 108 -6.91 3.57 3.29
N ILE A 109 -6.10 4.59 3.01
CA ILE A 109 -6.42 5.98 3.33
C ILE A 109 -6.28 6.84 2.07
N GLU A 110 -7.32 7.56 1.69
CA GLU A 110 -7.18 8.68 0.76
C GLU A 110 -6.72 9.91 1.55
N LEU A 111 -5.59 10.50 1.14
CA LEU A 111 -4.99 11.66 1.77
C LEU A 111 -5.30 12.92 0.97
N LYS A 112 -5.89 13.93 1.64
CA LYS A 112 -6.06 15.30 1.10
C LYS A 112 -5.55 16.30 2.14
N PRO A 113 -5.17 17.51 1.72
CA PRO A 113 -4.65 18.53 2.63
C PRO A 113 -5.61 18.92 3.75
N ASP A 114 -6.91 18.81 3.52
CA ASP A 114 -7.99 19.25 4.40
C ASP A 114 -8.83 18.12 4.98
N HIS A 115 -8.67 16.89 4.49
CA HIS A 115 -9.41 15.74 4.98
C HIS A 115 -8.74 14.40 4.64
N LEU A 116 -9.17 13.34 5.33
CA LEU A 116 -8.87 11.95 4.99
C LEU A 116 -10.17 11.25 4.60
N LYS A 117 -10.06 10.17 3.81
CA LYS A 117 -11.18 9.23 3.64
C LYS A 117 -10.70 7.81 3.89
N ILE A 118 -11.58 7.01 4.48
CA ILE A 118 -11.42 5.56 4.67
C ILE A 118 -12.72 4.85 4.33
N GLU A 119 -12.67 3.55 4.15
CA GLU A 119 -13.88 2.73 4.06
C GLU A 119 -14.63 2.71 5.40
N PRO A 120 -15.95 2.48 5.40
CA PRO A 120 -16.75 2.49 6.61
C PRO A 120 -16.28 1.46 7.65
N ASP A 121 -15.94 1.95 8.83
CA ASP A 121 -15.57 1.15 10.00
C ASP A 121 -15.95 1.92 11.28
N HIS A 122 -16.86 1.35 12.05
CA HIS A 122 -17.39 2.02 13.25
C HIS A 122 -16.34 2.13 14.36
N VAL A 123 -15.43 1.16 14.51
CA VAL A 123 -14.37 1.18 15.53
C VAL A 123 -13.36 2.27 15.22
N LEU A 124 -12.97 2.39 13.96
CA LEU A 124 -12.08 3.46 13.51
C LEU A 124 -12.77 4.82 13.61
N ALA A 125 -14.06 4.91 13.28
CA ALA A 125 -14.82 6.14 13.43
C ALA A 125 -14.82 6.64 14.87
N ASP A 126 -15.04 5.76 15.84
CA ASP A 126 -15.06 6.10 17.26
C ASP A 126 -13.67 6.52 17.77
N MET A 127 -12.62 5.81 17.33
CA MET A 127 -11.24 6.21 17.61
C MET A 127 -10.93 7.63 17.10
N LEU A 128 -11.33 7.93 15.86
CA LEU A 128 -11.09 9.23 15.25
C LEU A 128 -11.86 10.35 15.95
N ARG A 129 -13.11 10.11 16.35
CA ARG A 129 -13.90 11.06 17.14
C ARG A 129 -13.24 11.34 18.50
N ALA A 130 -12.70 10.30 19.15
CA ALA A 130 -11.95 10.48 20.42
C ALA A 130 -10.64 11.29 20.23
N MET A 131 -10.16 11.43 18.99
CA MET A 131 -9.02 12.27 18.62
C MET A 131 -9.42 13.71 18.22
N HIS A 132 -10.62 14.15 18.54
CA HIS A 132 -11.17 15.47 18.20
C HIS A 132 -11.38 15.71 16.70
N LEU A 133 -11.60 14.64 15.93
CA LEU A 133 -11.90 14.71 14.51
C LEU A 133 -13.40 14.57 14.26
N ALA A 134 -13.90 15.29 13.28
CA ALA A 134 -15.24 15.08 12.74
C ALA A 134 -15.21 13.94 11.72
N VAL A 135 -16.13 12.97 11.86
CA VAL A 135 -16.25 11.81 10.98
C VAL A 135 -17.65 11.79 10.40
N THR A 136 -17.75 11.97 9.10
CA THR A 136 -19.02 12.03 8.36
C THR A 136 -19.05 10.96 7.28
N GLU A 137 -20.15 10.22 7.19
CA GLU A 137 -20.38 9.30 6.08
C GLU A 137 -20.83 10.08 4.85
N VAL A 138 -20.16 9.84 3.72
CA VAL A 138 -20.45 10.47 2.44
C VAL A 138 -20.36 9.47 1.30
N THR A 139 -20.99 9.79 0.17
CA THR A 139 -20.87 8.99 -1.07
C THR A 139 -20.00 9.76 -2.05
N GLU A 140 -18.73 9.37 -2.14
CA GLU A 140 -17.72 10.02 -2.98
C GLU A 140 -16.79 8.97 -3.61
N PRO A 141 -16.07 9.31 -4.70
CA PRO A 141 -14.97 8.46 -5.17
C PRO A 141 -13.93 8.25 -4.08
N PHE A 142 -13.34 7.05 -4.05
CA PHE A 142 -12.31 6.69 -3.08
C PHE A 142 -11.02 6.29 -3.80
N GLU A 143 -9.96 7.06 -3.55
CA GLU A 143 -8.64 6.92 -4.18
C GLU A 143 -7.53 6.86 -3.10
N PRO A 144 -7.45 5.76 -2.33
CA PRO A 144 -6.46 5.66 -1.25
C PRO A 144 -5.02 5.64 -1.79
N GLU A 145 -4.08 6.08 -0.97
CA GLU A 145 -2.66 6.07 -1.29
C GLU A 145 -2.14 4.66 -1.58
N ASN A 146 -1.16 4.59 -2.46
CA ASN A 146 -0.41 3.36 -2.65
C ASN A 146 0.53 3.13 -1.46
N GLY A 147 0.74 1.87 -1.08
CA GLY A 147 1.79 1.55 -0.12
C GLY A 147 3.15 2.02 -0.63
N ALA A 148 4.03 2.46 0.27
CA ALA A 148 5.36 2.99 -0.05
C ALA A 148 6.23 2.02 -0.88
N TYR A 149 5.94 0.74 -0.81
CA TYR A 149 6.63 -0.33 -1.54
C TYR A 149 5.84 -0.85 -2.75
N ALA A 150 4.74 -0.19 -3.13
CA ALA A 150 4.02 -0.55 -4.35
C ALA A 150 4.93 -0.31 -5.55
N THR A 151 5.27 -1.36 -6.27
CA THR A 151 6.10 -1.34 -7.46
C THR A 151 5.45 -0.51 -8.56
N GLY A 152 5.86 0.74 -8.71
CA GLY A 152 5.33 1.67 -9.72
C GLY A 152 5.74 3.13 -9.52
N GLY A 153 6.28 3.50 -8.36
CA GLY A 153 6.85 4.84 -8.13
C GLY A 153 8.34 4.84 -8.47
N HIS A 154 8.74 5.70 -9.38
CA HIS A 154 10.12 6.00 -9.74
C HIS A 154 10.87 6.59 -8.54
N PHE A 155 11.29 5.75 -7.60
CA PHE A 155 12.40 6.07 -6.71
C PHE A 155 13.62 5.38 -7.28
N GLY A 156 14.60 6.21 -7.69
CA GLY A 156 15.79 5.81 -8.42
C GLY A 156 16.46 4.56 -7.84
N ASP A 157 16.72 3.65 -8.74
CA ASP A 157 17.48 2.43 -8.55
C ASP A 157 18.94 2.79 -8.20
N HIS A 158 19.22 2.90 -6.91
CA HIS A 158 20.60 2.91 -6.42
C HIS A 158 21.00 1.48 -6.10
N HIS A 159 21.35 0.72 -7.16
CA HIS A 159 22.10 -0.49 -7.02
C HIS A 159 23.47 -0.20 -6.38
N HIS A 160 23.58 -0.35 -5.07
CA HIS A 160 24.84 -0.60 -4.43
C HIS A 160 25.15 -2.10 -4.59
N GLY A 161 25.84 -2.45 -5.67
CA GLY A 161 26.46 -3.75 -5.83
C GLY A 161 27.56 -3.90 -4.78
N HIS A 162 27.28 -4.64 -3.71
CA HIS A 162 28.32 -5.19 -2.87
C HIS A 162 28.65 -6.59 -3.39
N GLU A 163 29.65 -6.65 -4.26
CA GLU A 163 30.38 -7.89 -4.52
C GLU A 163 31.19 -8.23 -3.27
N HIS A 164 30.72 -9.21 -2.52
CA HIS A 164 31.54 -9.86 -1.49
C HIS A 164 32.09 -11.14 -2.10
N ASP A 165 33.29 -11.01 -2.69
CA ASP A 165 34.18 -12.14 -2.97
C ASP A 165 34.74 -12.63 -1.63
N HIS A 166 34.20 -13.74 -1.13
CA HIS A 166 34.79 -14.49 -0.02
C HIS A 166 35.41 -15.77 -0.57
N ASP A 167 36.65 -15.63 -1.03
CA ASP A 167 37.54 -16.76 -1.28
C ASP A 167 38.16 -17.18 0.07
N HIS A 168 37.66 -18.26 0.65
CA HIS A 168 38.23 -18.91 1.81
C HIS A 168 38.80 -20.28 1.41
N SER A 169 40.04 -20.28 0.91
CA SER A 169 40.85 -21.47 0.84
C SER A 169 41.51 -21.70 2.23
N HIS A 170 41.02 -22.67 2.99
CA HIS A 170 41.67 -23.15 4.21
C HIS A 170 42.48 -24.40 3.88
N ASP A 171 43.80 -24.23 3.74
CA ASP A 171 44.76 -25.30 3.80
C ASP A 171 45.07 -25.62 5.27
N HIS A 172 44.66 -26.80 5.73
CA HIS A 172 45.02 -27.32 7.06
C HIS A 172 46.25 -28.20 6.95
N VAL A 173 47.39 -27.70 7.41
CA VAL A 173 48.59 -28.52 7.70
C VAL A 173 48.58 -28.90 9.18
N HIS A 174 48.41 -30.21 9.44
CA HIS A 174 48.58 -30.78 10.78
C HIS A 174 50.08 -30.97 11.11
N THR A 175 50.57 -30.35 12.18
CA THR A 175 51.74 -30.85 12.89
C THR A 175 51.39 -30.99 14.37
N ALA A 176 51.57 -32.21 14.88
CA ALA A 176 51.45 -32.60 16.29
C ALA A 176 52.68 -32.17 17.08
N ASP A 177 52.52 -31.78 18.34
CA ASP A 177 53.01 -32.41 19.54
C ASP A 177 52.95 -31.50 20.80
N PRO A 178 53.22 -32.04 22.03
CA PRO A 178 52.25 -32.14 23.10
C PRO A 178 52.64 -31.32 24.36
N LEU A 179 51.81 -31.42 25.40
CA LEU A 179 52.05 -31.05 26.83
C LEU A 179 51.56 -29.67 27.31
N ALA A 180 50.55 -29.76 28.13
CA ALA A 180 50.35 -29.17 29.45
C ALA A 180 48.92 -28.67 29.69
N ASN A 181 48.17 -29.45 30.48
CA ASN A 181 47.07 -29.00 31.32
C ASN A 181 47.62 -28.25 32.52
N PRO A 182 47.02 -27.23 33.16
CA PRO A 182 45.85 -27.48 34.02
C PRO A 182 44.85 -26.31 34.17
N GLU A 183 43.73 -26.65 34.80
CA GLU A 183 42.78 -25.89 35.63
C GLU A 183 41.58 -25.22 34.96
N ALA A 184 40.45 -25.91 35.19
CA ALA A 184 39.12 -25.41 35.07
C ALA A 184 38.69 -24.61 36.30
N PRO A 185 37.97 -23.48 36.18
CA PRO A 185 37.23 -22.90 37.31
C PRO A 185 35.80 -23.45 37.40
N ALA A 186 35.37 -23.62 38.63
CA ALA A 186 34.14 -24.25 39.11
C ALA A 186 32.84 -23.51 38.74
N PRO A 187 31.68 -24.18 38.78
CA PRO A 187 30.39 -23.61 38.43
C PRO A 187 29.83 -22.72 39.54
N HIS A 188 29.27 -21.57 39.17
CA HIS A 188 28.54 -20.71 40.08
C HIS A 188 27.11 -21.24 40.28
N VAL A 189 26.78 -21.51 41.52
CA VAL A 189 25.43 -21.85 42.02
C VAL A 189 24.69 -20.57 42.33
N HIS A 190 23.54 -20.34 41.68
CA HIS A 190 22.58 -19.30 42.06
C HIS A 190 21.64 -19.86 43.12
N GLY A 191 21.71 -19.32 44.33
CA GLY A 191 20.76 -19.52 45.40
C GLY A 191 19.57 -18.58 45.26
N PRO A 192 18.37 -18.99 45.72
CA PRO A 192 17.20 -18.16 45.75
C PRO A 192 17.18 -17.36 47.05
N ASP A 193 16.91 -16.07 46.94
CA ASP A 193 16.16 -15.29 47.93
C ASP A 193 16.52 -13.80 47.80
N CYS A 194 15.53 -12.99 47.60
CA CYS A 194 15.29 -11.75 48.30
C CYS A 194 13.98 -11.16 47.84
N GLY A 195 13.01 -11.40 48.63
CA GLY A 195 11.73 -10.80 48.69
C GLY A 195 11.70 -9.41 49.30
N HIS A 196 10.62 -8.73 48.93
CA HIS A 196 9.88 -7.70 49.63
C HIS A 196 10.53 -6.41 50.13
N HIS A 197 9.97 -5.31 49.75
CA HIS A 197 9.15 -4.39 50.51
C HIS A 197 9.05 -3.01 49.84
N HIS A 198 7.85 -2.57 49.85
CA HIS A 198 7.10 -1.31 49.82
C HIS A 198 6.73 -0.77 48.45
#